data_8c067da8dbbeff3004da019968ac59ad
#
_entry.id   8c067da8dbbeff3004da019968ac59ad
#
_cell.length_a   1.000
_cell.length_b   1.000
_cell.length_c   1.000
_cell.angle_alpha   90.00
_cell.angle_beta   90.00
_cell.angle_gamma   90.00
#
_symmetry.space_group_name_H-M   'P 1'
#
loop_
_entity.id
_entity.type
_entity.pdbx_description
1 polymer ?
#
loop_
_entity_poly.entity_id
_entity_poly.type
_entity_poly.pdbx_seq_one_letter_code
_entity_poly.pdbx_strand_id
1 'polypeptide(L)'
;MARKYDLISELYNRTCKTVVSNPQNWQSFLASACRNYKLRYDEQLLVYAQRPDATAVLEIEQWNRIFGRWVNRGARGIAVFADENRTRQRLTHYFDISDTHESRYSRTVPIWDMRQEYEADVIETLESTFGEIENKSSLAEAIMGAARNAAEDNIPDYLQDLYYATDGSFLEEVDNDIVASIYKNVVANSVAYMLSLIHI
;
A
#
# COMPACT_ATOMS: atom_id res chain seq x y z
N MET A 1 -26.48 -18.27 7.85
CA MET A 1 -24.99 -18.23 7.86
C MET A 1 -24.56 -17.16 6.87
N ALA A 2 -23.81 -16.14 7.30
CA ALA A 2 -23.30 -15.10 6.39
C ALA A 2 -22.44 -15.73 5.27
N ARG A 3 -22.57 -15.23 4.05
CA ARG A 3 -21.72 -15.67 2.95
C ARG A 3 -20.28 -15.28 3.23
N LYS A 4 -19.31 -16.07 2.76
CA LYS A 4 -17.88 -15.78 2.96
C LYS A 4 -17.51 -14.37 2.46
N TYR A 5 -18.13 -13.92 1.37
CA TYR A 5 -17.98 -12.57 0.83
C TYR A 5 -18.41 -11.50 1.83
N ASP A 6 -19.55 -11.67 2.50
CA ASP A 6 -20.09 -10.71 3.46
C ASP A 6 -19.13 -10.54 4.65
N LEU A 7 -18.53 -11.65 5.13
CA LEU A 7 -17.52 -11.63 6.18
C LEU A 7 -16.25 -10.87 5.78
N ILE A 8 -15.79 -11.02 4.53
CA ILE A 8 -14.63 -10.28 4.03
C ILE A 8 -14.97 -8.79 3.85
N SER A 9 -16.20 -8.47 3.39
CA SER A 9 -16.66 -7.08 3.29
C SER A 9 -16.76 -6.42 4.67
N GLU A 10 -17.24 -7.14 5.68
CA GLU A 10 -17.26 -6.64 7.06
C GLU A 10 -15.83 -6.44 7.61
N LEU A 11 -14.92 -7.39 7.36
CA LEU A 11 -13.51 -7.28 7.72
C LEU A 11 -12.87 -6.05 7.08
N TYR A 12 -13.09 -5.83 5.77
CA TYR A 12 -12.62 -4.65 5.04
C TYR A 12 -13.10 -3.35 5.70
N ASN A 13 -14.41 -3.21 5.90
CA ASN A 13 -15.00 -2.01 6.49
C ASN A 13 -14.47 -1.73 7.91
N ARG A 14 -14.30 -2.77 8.72
CA ARG A 14 -13.71 -2.65 10.05
C ARG A 14 -12.25 -2.22 9.98
N THR A 15 -11.49 -2.80 9.07
CA THR A 15 -10.06 -2.48 8.90
C THR A 15 -9.86 -1.04 8.43
N CYS A 16 -10.67 -0.54 7.48
CA CYS A 16 -10.66 0.87 7.08
C CYS A 16 -10.79 1.82 8.29
N LYS A 17 -11.72 1.53 9.20
CA LYS A 17 -11.91 2.34 10.41
C LYS A 17 -10.74 2.19 11.40
N THR A 18 -10.18 0.99 11.50
CA THR A 18 -9.09 0.71 12.44
C THR A 18 -7.79 1.39 12.03
N VAL A 19 -7.42 1.35 10.75
CA VAL A 19 -6.14 1.90 10.28
C VAL A 19 -6.06 3.41 10.45
N VAL A 20 -7.18 4.12 10.36
CA VAL A 20 -7.24 5.58 10.56
C VAL A 20 -7.51 6.02 12.00
N SER A 21 -7.68 5.09 12.93
CA SER A 21 -8.09 5.40 14.30
C SER A 21 -6.98 6.03 15.15
N ASN A 22 -5.71 5.77 14.83
CA ASN A 22 -4.54 6.36 15.47
C ASN A 22 -3.30 6.24 14.57
N PRO A 23 -2.24 7.05 14.82
CA PRO A 23 -1.02 7.07 14.01
C PRO A 23 -0.28 5.71 13.97
N GLN A 24 -0.30 4.94 15.05
CA GLN A 24 0.39 3.65 15.12
C GLN A 24 -0.25 2.61 14.19
N ASN A 25 -1.58 2.57 14.15
CA ASN A 25 -2.31 1.70 13.23
C ASN A 25 -2.05 2.10 11.77
N TRP A 26 -2.03 3.40 11.50
CA TRP A 26 -1.70 3.93 10.19
C TRP A 26 -0.30 3.52 9.75
N GLN A 27 0.72 3.75 10.58
CA GLN A 27 2.10 3.34 10.30
C GLN A 27 2.23 1.82 10.09
N SER A 28 1.56 1.02 10.91
CA SER A 28 1.57 -0.44 10.76
C SER A 28 0.97 -0.90 9.43
N PHE A 29 -0.11 -0.25 9.00
CA PHE A 29 -0.71 -0.48 7.69
C PHE A 29 0.24 -0.06 6.57
N LEU A 30 0.83 1.14 6.62
CA LEU A 30 1.79 1.62 5.61
C LEU A 30 2.99 0.69 5.47
N ALA A 31 3.51 0.15 6.57
CA ALA A 31 4.60 -0.83 6.54
C ALA A 31 4.21 -2.13 5.80
N SER A 32 2.98 -2.60 5.98
CA SER A 32 2.45 -3.75 5.24
C SER A 32 2.22 -3.42 3.76
N ALA A 33 1.63 -2.25 3.48
CA ALA A 33 1.35 -1.76 2.13
C ALA A 33 2.64 -1.57 1.33
N CYS A 34 3.71 -1.06 1.94
CA CYS A 34 5.01 -0.90 1.30
C CYS A 34 5.58 -2.24 0.79
N ARG A 35 5.52 -3.30 1.59
CA ARG A 35 5.94 -4.65 1.15
C ARG A 35 5.11 -5.20 0.00
N ASN A 36 3.84 -4.82 -0.05
CA ASN A 36 2.85 -5.30 -1.00
C ASN A 36 2.36 -4.17 -1.94
N TYR A 37 3.23 -3.24 -2.31
CA TYR A 37 2.89 -1.99 -3.03
C TYR A 37 2.23 -2.19 -4.40
N LYS A 38 2.39 -3.36 -5.02
CA LYS A 38 1.77 -3.70 -6.32
C LYS A 38 0.29 -4.09 -6.21
N LEU A 39 -0.19 -4.32 -5.00
CA LEU A 39 -1.59 -4.64 -4.77
C LEU A 39 -2.44 -3.36 -4.79
N ARG A 40 -3.71 -3.51 -5.16
CA ARG A 40 -4.69 -2.42 -5.02
C ARG A 40 -4.94 -2.11 -3.54
N TYR A 41 -5.42 -0.92 -3.25
CA TYR A 41 -5.67 -0.47 -1.88
C TYR A 41 -6.58 -1.39 -1.06
N ASP A 42 -7.67 -1.89 -1.67
CA ASP A 42 -8.59 -2.83 -1.03
C ASP A 42 -7.93 -4.18 -0.73
N GLU A 43 -7.06 -4.65 -1.62
CA GLU A 43 -6.26 -5.87 -1.41
C GLU A 43 -5.22 -5.66 -0.31
N GLN A 44 -4.51 -4.53 -0.31
CA GLN A 44 -3.54 -4.19 0.75
C GLN A 44 -4.19 -4.18 2.13
N LEU A 45 -5.39 -3.58 2.26
CA LEU A 45 -6.16 -3.58 3.51
C LEU A 45 -6.54 -4.99 3.96
N LEU A 46 -7.00 -5.83 3.03
CA LEU A 46 -7.39 -7.20 3.34
C LEU A 46 -6.19 -8.10 3.65
N VAL A 47 -5.05 -7.88 3.00
CA VAL A 47 -3.79 -8.56 3.33
C VAL A 47 -3.35 -8.14 4.73
N TYR A 48 -3.29 -6.85 5.02
CA TYR A 48 -2.95 -6.34 6.34
C TYR A 48 -3.87 -6.89 7.45
N ALA A 49 -5.17 -6.91 7.21
CA ALA A 49 -6.15 -7.40 8.19
C ALA A 49 -6.01 -8.89 8.53
N GLN A 50 -5.56 -9.72 7.58
CA GLN A 50 -5.47 -11.17 7.76
C GLN A 50 -4.04 -11.63 8.05
N ARG A 51 -3.04 -10.90 7.54
CA ARG A 51 -1.63 -11.23 7.69
C ARG A 51 -0.75 -9.98 7.60
N PRO A 52 -0.65 -9.18 8.66
CA PRO A 52 0.08 -7.91 8.67
C PRO A 52 1.58 -8.05 8.42
N ASP A 53 2.15 -9.23 8.65
CA ASP A 53 3.55 -9.59 8.43
C ASP A 53 3.87 -10.14 7.03
N ALA A 54 2.87 -10.26 6.14
CA ALA A 54 3.08 -10.75 4.78
C ALA A 54 4.14 -9.92 4.05
N THR A 55 5.06 -10.63 3.37
CA THR A 55 6.21 -10.02 2.68
C THR A 55 6.07 -9.99 1.16
N ALA A 56 5.54 -11.04 0.57
CA ALA A 56 5.26 -11.14 -0.86
C ALA A 56 4.09 -12.09 -1.08
N VAL A 57 2.99 -11.57 -1.59
CA VAL A 57 1.77 -12.36 -1.78
C VAL A 57 1.39 -12.48 -3.25
N LEU A 58 1.03 -13.68 -3.66
CA LEU A 58 0.55 -13.99 -5.01
C LEU A 58 -0.50 -15.10 -4.95
N GLU A 59 -1.26 -15.25 -6.03
CA GLU A 59 -2.11 -16.40 -6.25
C GLU A 59 -1.28 -17.69 -6.46
N ILE A 60 -1.89 -18.83 -6.19
CA ILE A 60 -1.26 -20.16 -6.38
C ILE A 60 -0.70 -20.33 -7.78
N GLU A 61 -1.47 -19.94 -8.80
CA GLU A 61 -1.06 -20.08 -10.20
C GLU A 61 0.13 -19.18 -10.55
N GLN A 62 0.21 -17.99 -9.95
CA GLN A 62 1.34 -17.07 -10.13
C GLN A 62 2.59 -17.61 -9.44
N TRP A 63 2.49 -18.13 -8.22
CA TRP A 63 3.61 -18.80 -7.54
C TRP A 63 4.19 -19.94 -8.38
N ASN A 64 3.32 -20.78 -8.94
CA ASN A 64 3.75 -21.92 -9.77
C ASN A 64 4.37 -21.45 -11.08
N ARG A 65 3.69 -20.58 -11.82
CA ARG A 65 4.07 -20.21 -13.19
C ARG A 65 5.28 -19.28 -13.25
N ILE A 66 5.35 -18.27 -12.32
CA ILE A 66 6.38 -17.24 -12.36
C ILE A 66 7.61 -17.69 -11.61
N PHE A 67 7.44 -18.24 -10.41
CA PHE A 67 8.54 -18.55 -9.51
C PHE A 67 8.85 -20.05 -9.37
N GLY A 68 8.01 -20.94 -9.92
CA GLY A 68 8.17 -22.39 -9.77
C GLY A 68 8.07 -22.85 -8.32
N ARG A 69 7.36 -22.08 -7.47
CA ARG A 69 7.15 -22.40 -6.05
C ARG A 69 5.77 -23.02 -5.85
N TRP A 70 5.65 -23.84 -4.83
CA TRP A 70 4.41 -24.56 -4.52
C TRP A 70 3.91 -24.17 -3.15
N VAL A 71 2.60 -23.91 -3.07
CA VAL A 71 1.94 -23.59 -1.80
C VAL A 71 1.91 -24.84 -0.91
N ASN A 72 2.27 -24.67 0.35
CA ASN A 72 2.33 -25.74 1.34
C ASN A 72 0.93 -26.31 1.61
N ARG A 73 0.84 -27.63 1.77
CA ARG A 73 -0.42 -28.27 2.12
C ARG A 73 -0.93 -27.74 3.46
N GLY A 74 -2.17 -27.26 3.49
CA GLY A 74 -2.80 -26.71 4.71
C GLY A 74 -2.53 -25.22 4.93
N ALA A 75 -1.77 -24.54 4.06
CA ALA A 75 -1.63 -23.10 4.11
C ALA A 75 -2.99 -22.40 3.98
N ARG A 76 -3.17 -21.32 4.74
CA ARG A 76 -4.40 -20.53 4.72
C ARG A 76 -4.24 -19.36 3.76
N GLY A 77 -5.02 -19.37 2.68
CA GLY A 77 -5.04 -18.26 1.74
C GLY A 77 -5.66 -17.00 2.35
N ILE A 78 -5.08 -15.86 2.02
CA ILE A 78 -5.56 -14.53 2.33
C ILE A 78 -6.68 -14.20 1.32
N ALA A 79 -7.91 -14.02 1.79
CA ALA A 79 -9.06 -13.77 0.92
C ALA A 79 -9.14 -12.29 0.55
N VAL A 80 -9.18 -11.99 -0.76
CA VAL A 80 -9.34 -10.63 -1.29
C VAL A 80 -10.46 -10.60 -2.32
N PHE A 81 -10.95 -9.42 -2.68
CA PHE A 81 -11.96 -9.27 -3.73
C PHE A 81 -11.37 -9.57 -5.10
N ALA A 82 -12.02 -10.45 -5.86
CA ALA A 82 -11.53 -10.91 -7.16
C ALA A 82 -11.89 -9.98 -8.34
N ASP A 83 -12.83 -9.05 -8.15
CA ASP A 83 -13.36 -8.19 -9.21
C ASP A 83 -13.28 -6.72 -8.78
N GLU A 84 -12.71 -5.88 -9.63
CA GLU A 84 -12.61 -4.43 -9.41
C GLU A 84 -13.99 -3.77 -9.27
N ASN A 85 -14.95 -4.24 -10.04
CA ASN A 85 -16.30 -3.69 -10.04
C ASN A 85 -17.20 -4.27 -8.94
N ARG A 86 -16.72 -5.26 -8.18
CA ARG A 86 -17.48 -5.96 -7.11
C ARG A 86 -18.85 -6.50 -7.53
N THR A 87 -19.12 -6.57 -8.84
CA THR A 87 -20.44 -6.94 -9.37
C THR A 87 -20.77 -8.41 -9.17
N ARG A 88 -19.77 -9.29 -9.11
CA ARG A 88 -19.93 -10.74 -9.02
C ARG A 88 -19.72 -11.31 -7.63
N GLN A 89 -19.41 -10.52 -6.63
CA GLN A 89 -19.17 -10.98 -5.25
C GLN A 89 -18.25 -12.22 -5.16
N ARG A 90 -17.14 -12.19 -5.89
CA ARG A 90 -16.15 -13.28 -5.92
C ARG A 90 -14.96 -12.93 -5.06
N LEU A 91 -14.30 -13.94 -4.50
CA LEU A 91 -13.06 -13.84 -3.77
C LEU A 91 -11.97 -14.62 -4.50
N THR A 92 -10.77 -14.06 -4.51
CA THR A 92 -9.52 -14.81 -4.80
C THR A 92 -8.71 -14.99 -3.53
N HIS A 93 -7.64 -15.77 -3.58
CA HIS A 93 -6.82 -16.09 -2.42
C HIS A 93 -5.36 -15.91 -2.77
N TYR A 94 -4.69 -15.07 -1.99
CA TYR A 94 -3.24 -14.90 -2.02
C TYR A 94 -2.56 -15.79 -0.97
N PHE A 95 -1.33 -16.15 -1.24
CA PHE A 95 -0.46 -16.88 -0.32
C PHE A 95 0.86 -16.13 -0.21
N ASP A 96 1.33 -15.95 1.01
CA ASP A 96 2.63 -15.34 1.26
C ASP A 96 3.77 -16.29 0.87
N ILE A 97 4.93 -15.74 0.54
CA ILE A 97 6.13 -16.52 0.20
C ILE A 97 6.48 -17.56 1.27
N SER A 98 6.25 -17.26 2.55
CA SER A 98 6.51 -18.17 3.67
C SER A 98 5.54 -19.38 3.71
N ASP A 99 4.41 -19.28 3.02
CA ASP A 99 3.48 -20.40 2.80
C ASP A 99 3.86 -21.28 1.64
N THR A 100 4.99 -21.02 0.99
CA THR A 100 5.43 -21.75 -0.20
C THR A 100 6.76 -22.45 0.04
N HIS A 101 7.03 -23.49 -0.74
CA HIS A 101 8.33 -24.15 -0.78
C HIS A 101 8.88 -24.15 -2.20
N GLU A 102 10.20 -24.29 -2.28
CA GLU A 102 10.94 -24.35 -3.52
C GLU A 102 10.82 -25.72 -4.18
N SER A 103 10.76 -25.71 -5.49
CA SER A 103 10.94 -26.87 -6.35
C SER A 103 12.34 -26.84 -6.99
N ARG A 104 12.71 -27.90 -7.71
CA ARG A 104 13.96 -27.93 -8.47
C ARG A 104 14.12 -26.78 -9.47
N TYR A 105 13.02 -26.19 -9.90
CA TYR A 105 12.99 -25.13 -10.93
C TYR A 105 12.60 -23.77 -10.36
N SER A 106 12.62 -23.61 -9.04
CA SER A 106 12.26 -22.34 -8.42
C SER A 106 13.23 -21.23 -8.80
N ARG A 107 12.65 -20.07 -9.05
CA ARG A 107 13.38 -18.82 -9.25
C ARG A 107 13.42 -18.03 -7.94
N THR A 108 14.49 -17.30 -7.72
CA THR A 108 14.58 -16.36 -6.60
C THR A 108 13.49 -15.30 -6.73
N VAL A 109 12.77 -15.07 -5.66
CA VAL A 109 11.81 -13.94 -5.58
C VAL A 109 12.65 -12.68 -5.38
N PRO A 110 12.58 -11.70 -6.30
CA PRO A 110 13.36 -10.48 -6.15
C PRO A 110 12.76 -9.63 -5.01
N ILE A 111 13.42 -9.67 -3.89
CA ILE A 111 13.18 -8.73 -2.78
C ILE A 111 14.27 -7.68 -2.93
N TRP A 112 13.85 -6.44 -3.18
CA TRP A 112 14.81 -5.35 -3.34
C TRP A 112 15.37 -4.95 -1.97
N ASP A 113 16.67 -4.73 -1.92
CA ASP A 113 17.40 -4.32 -0.73
C ASP A 113 18.24 -3.09 -1.08
N MET A 114 18.14 -2.04 -0.24
CA MET A 114 18.88 -0.81 -0.45
C MET A 114 20.36 -1.03 -0.12
N ARG A 115 21.22 -0.57 -1.02
CA ARG A 115 22.66 -0.51 -0.80
C ARG A 115 23.15 0.91 -1.06
N GLN A 116 24.17 1.32 -0.34
CA GLN A 116 24.74 2.65 -0.47
C GLN A 116 25.18 2.98 -1.92
N GLU A 117 25.61 1.97 -2.68
CA GLU A 117 25.99 2.12 -4.09
C GLU A 117 24.83 2.57 -5.00
N TYR A 118 23.57 2.36 -4.58
CA TYR A 118 22.37 2.75 -5.34
C TYR A 118 21.80 4.12 -4.95
N GLU A 119 22.41 4.82 -3.98
CA GLU A 119 21.86 6.07 -3.46
C GLU A 119 21.64 7.12 -4.56
N ALA A 120 22.63 7.30 -5.43
CA ALA A 120 22.53 8.25 -6.54
C ALA A 120 21.41 7.89 -7.54
N ASP A 121 21.30 6.60 -7.91
CA ASP A 121 20.29 6.11 -8.85
C ASP A 121 18.87 6.23 -8.23
N VAL A 122 18.77 6.02 -6.93
CA VAL A 122 17.48 6.18 -6.20
C VAL A 122 17.08 7.65 -6.18
N ILE A 123 17.98 8.58 -5.89
CA ILE A 123 17.70 10.02 -5.91
C ILE A 123 17.26 10.47 -7.31
N GLU A 124 17.93 10.02 -8.37
CA GLU A 124 17.54 10.30 -9.75
C GLU A 124 16.16 9.74 -10.08
N THR A 125 15.86 8.53 -9.61
CA THR A 125 14.54 7.89 -9.76
C THR A 125 13.45 8.67 -9.04
N LEU A 126 13.70 9.12 -7.81
CA LEU A 126 12.76 9.96 -7.06
C LEU A 126 12.47 11.26 -7.79
N GLU A 127 13.50 11.93 -8.29
CA GLU A 127 13.35 13.19 -9.04
C GLU A 127 12.60 12.99 -10.37
N SER A 128 12.90 11.93 -11.12
CA SER A 128 12.18 11.61 -12.36
C SER A 128 10.72 11.24 -12.14
N THR A 129 10.37 10.72 -10.97
CA THR A 129 9.01 10.26 -10.63
C THR A 129 8.17 11.36 -10.00
N PHE A 130 8.75 12.16 -9.09
CA PHE A 130 8.03 13.12 -8.26
C PHE A 130 8.34 14.59 -8.60
N GLY A 131 9.12 14.86 -9.69
CA GLY A 131 9.52 16.19 -10.08
C GLY A 131 10.79 16.68 -9.39
N GLU A 132 11.22 17.91 -9.72
CA GLU A 132 12.45 18.52 -9.24
C GLU A 132 12.52 18.54 -7.70
N ILE A 133 13.65 18.10 -7.14
CA ILE A 133 13.92 18.06 -5.72
C ILE A 133 14.97 19.12 -5.37
N GLU A 134 14.58 20.10 -4.56
CA GLU A 134 15.45 21.23 -4.20
C GLU A 134 16.70 20.79 -3.41
N ASN A 135 16.56 19.89 -2.45
CA ASN A 135 17.67 19.42 -1.62
C ASN A 135 17.91 17.92 -1.80
N LYS A 136 19.07 17.61 -2.41
CA LYS A 136 19.56 16.26 -2.69
C LYS A 136 20.86 15.95 -1.96
N SER A 137 21.13 16.66 -0.85
CA SER A 137 22.40 16.49 -0.10
C SER A 137 22.51 15.12 0.58
N SER A 138 21.39 14.45 0.78
CA SER A 138 21.28 13.08 1.27
C SER A 138 20.03 12.42 0.73
N LEU A 139 20.00 11.09 0.77
CA LEU A 139 18.81 10.33 0.42
C LEU A 139 17.58 10.70 1.29
N ALA A 140 17.80 10.97 2.58
CA ALA A 140 16.72 11.38 3.48
C ALA A 140 16.08 12.71 3.03
N GLU A 141 16.89 13.69 2.63
CA GLU A 141 16.39 14.98 2.12
C GLU A 141 15.68 14.80 0.77
N ALA A 142 16.20 13.95 -0.10
CA ALA A 142 15.58 13.64 -1.39
C ALA A 142 14.21 12.96 -1.20
N ILE A 143 14.09 12.01 -0.26
CA ILE A 143 12.83 11.37 0.10
C ILE A 143 11.81 12.39 0.62
N MET A 144 12.23 13.30 1.49
CA MET A 144 11.36 14.36 2.01
C MET A 144 10.90 15.33 0.91
N GLY A 145 11.77 15.66 -0.04
CA GLY A 145 11.44 16.48 -1.21
C GLY A 145 10.42 15.79 -2.10
N ALA A 146 10.67 14.55 -2.50
CA ALA A 146 9.75 13.73 -3.29
C ALA A 146 8.37 13.59 -2.61
N ALA A 147 8.34 13.37 -1.30
CA ALA A 147 7.11 13.24 -0.55
C ALA A 147 6.28 14.54 -0.51
N ARG A 148 6.95 15.70 -0.43
CA ARG A 148 6.28 17.01 -0.51
C ARG A 148 5.69 17.24 -1.91
N ASN A 149 6.46 16.97 -2.96
CA ASN A 149 6.00 17.09 -4.34
C ASN A 149 4.77 16.20 -4.57
N ALA A 150 4.82 14.93 -4.15
CA ALA A 150 3.69 14.01 -4.25
C ALA A 150 2.43 14.53 -3.51
N ALA A 151 2.60 15.14 -2.35
CA ALA A 151 1.48 15.71 -1.61
C ALA A 151 0.89 16.94 -2.32
N GLU A 152 1.74 17.81 -2.87
CA GLU A 152 1.32 19.04 -3.57
C GLU A 152 0.58 18.72 -4.87
N ASP A 153 1.07 17.78 -5.65
CA ASP A 153 0.46 17.37 -6.92
C ASP A 153 -0.96 16.79 -6.73
N ASN A 154 -1.22 16.15 -5.60
CA ASN A 154 -2.51 15.50 -5.33
C ASN A 154 -3.55 16.39 -4.58
N ILE A 155 -3.18 17.59 -4.12
CA ILE A 155 -4.11 18.48 -3.39
C ILE A 155 -5.32 18.89 -4.21
N PRO A 156 -5.19 19.34 -5.48
CA PRO A 156 -6.34 19.79 -6.25
C PRO A 156 -7.38 18.69 -6.41
N ASP A 157 -6.96 17.48 -6.73
CA ASP A 157 -7.84 16.33 -6.91
C ASP A 157 -8.52 15.95 -5.59
N TYR A 158 -7.75 15.93 -4.49
CA TYR A 158 -8.29 15.65 -3.17
C TYR A 158 -9.35 16.66 -2.73
N LEU A 159 -9.10 17.95 -2.91
CA LEU A 159 -10.08 19.00 -2.57
C LEU A 159 -11.34 18.91 -3.41
N GLN A 160 -11.21 18.55 -4.69
CA GLN A 160 -12.35 18.31 -5.56
C GLN A 160 -13.19 17.12 -5.09
N ASP A 161 -12.55 15.98 -4.79
CA ASP A 161 -13.22 14.79 -4.29
C ASP A 161 -13.88 15.06 -2.93
N LEU A 162 -13.21 15.81 -2.05
CA LEU A 162 -13.74 16.19 -0.75
C LEU A 162 -14.99 17.05 -0.89
N TYR A 163 -14.98 18.05 -1.79
CA TYR A 163 -16.12 18.89 -2.06
C TYR A 163 -17.38 18.06 -2.41
N TYR A 164 -17.24 17.09 -3.32
CA TYR A 164 -18.35 16.19 -3.67
C TYR A 164 -18.77 15.25 -2.54
N ALA A 165 -17.82 14.81 -1.72
CA ALA A 165 -18.10 13.88 -0.62
C ALA A 165 -18.75 14.55 0.59
N THR A 166 -18.57 15.87 0.75
CA THR A 166 -19.06 16.65 1.92
C THR A 166 -20.29 17.49 1.61
N ASP A 167 -20.69 17.57 0.35
CA ASP A 167 -21.88 18.31 -0.10
C ASP A 167 -23.11 17.97 0.74
N GLY A 168 -23.78 18.99 1.29
CA GLY A 168 -24.91 18.85 2.19
C GLY A 168 -24.61 18.27 3.58
N SER A 169 -23.33 18.11 3.96
CA SER A 169 -22.91 17.66 5.29
C SER A 169 -22.41 18.83 6.15
N PHE A 170 -22.23 18.59 7.47
CA PHE A 170 -21.64 19.59 8.37
C PHE A 170 -20.17 19.91 8.05
N LEU A 171 -19.52 19.11 7.17
CA LEU A 171 -18.14 19.34 6.75
C LEU A 171 -18.02 20.25 5.52
N GLU A 172 -19.14 20.65 4.91
CA GLU A 172 -19.17 21.53 3.72
C GLU A 172 -18.54 22.91 4.00
N GLU A 173 -18.67 23.40 5.23
CA GLU A 173 -18.15 24.73 5.63
C GLU A 173 -16.69 24.69 6.14
N VAL A 174 -16.00 23.54 6.06
CA VAL A 174 -14.60 23.46 6.52
C VAL A 174 -13.69 24.21 5.56
N ASP A 175 -12.82 25.06 6.12
CA ASP A 175 -11.87 25.88 5.38
C ASP A 175 -10.89 25.01 4.56
N ASN A 176 -10.88 25.24 3.25
CA ASN A 176 -10.04 24.49 2.31
C ASN A 176 -8.54 24.66 2.58
N ASP A 177 -8.09 25.81 3.09
CA ASP A 177 -6.67 26.04 3.40
C ASP A 177 -6.24 25.19 4.61
N ILE A 178 -7.11 25.04 5.58
CA ILE A 178 -6.88 24.15 6.74
C ILE A 178 -6.83 22.70 6.27
N VAL A 179 -7.80 22.29 5.45
CA VAL A 179 -7.85 20.92 4.89
C VAL A 179 -6.61 20.64 4.07
N ALA A 180 -6.20 21.53 3.16
CA ALA A 180 -5.01 21.38 2.35
C ALA A 180 -3.73 21.25 3.19
N SER A 181 -3.61 22.06 4.26
CA SER A 181 -2.47 21.99 5.18
C SER A 181 -2.39 20.65 5.92
N ILE A 182 -3.53 20.15 6.41
CA ILE A 182 -3.59 18.84 7.08
C ILE A 182 -3.27 17.72 6.08
N TYR A 183 -3.85 17.76 4.90
CA TYR A 183 -3.61 16.80 3.83
C TYR A 183 -2.13 16.72 3.47
N LYS A 184 -1.48 17.86 3.19
CA LYS A 184 -0.04 17.95 2.91
C LYS A 184 0.77 17.22 3.98
N ASN A 185 0.52 17.53 5.24
CA ASN A 185 1.27 16.93 6.35
C ASN A 185 1.08 15.42 6.43
N VAL A 186 -0.16 14.95 6.34
CA VAL A 186 -0.47 13.51 6.43
C VAL A 186 0.13 12.75 5.25
N VAL A 187 -0.07 13.24 4.02
CA VAL A 187 0.40 12.56 2.81
C VAL A 187 1.92 12.60 2.71
N ALA A 188 2.56 13.77 2.88
CA ALA A 188 4.02 13.87 2.82
C ALA A 188 4.70 12.97 3.87
N ASN A 189 4.22 12.94 5.11
CA ASN A 189 4.76 12.05 6.14
C ASN A 189 4.51 10.57 5.81
N SER A 190 3.36 10.22 5.24
CA SER A 190 3.04 8.84 4.85
C SER A 190 3.92 8.36 3.71
N VAL A 191 4.09 9.18 2.66
CA VAL A 191 4.95 8.88 1.51
C VAL A 191 6.41 8.79 1.95
N ALA A 192 6.91 9.76 2.72
CA ALA A 192 8.27 9.72 3.25
C ALA A 192 8.52 8.46 4.09
N TYR A 193 7.56 8.08 4.95
CA TYR A 193 7.65 6.85 5.73
C TYR A 193 7.72 5.61 4.85
N MET A 194 6.83 5.49 3.86
CA MET A 194 6.84 4.35 2.93
C MET A 194 8.16 4.28 2.13
N LEU A 195 8.63 5.39 1.60
CA LEU A 195 9.89 5.46 0.86
C LEU A 195 11.09 5.11 1.75
N SER A 196 11.06 5.51 3.03
CA SER A 196 12.13 5.17 3.99
C SER A 196 12.20 3.68 4.31
N LEU A 197 11.07 2.97 4.25
CA LEU A 197 11.02 1.52 4.49
C LEU A 197 11.69 0.69 3.40
N ILE A 198 11.85 1.24 2.21
CA ILE A 198 12.60 0.60 1.13
C ILE A 198 14.10 0.53 1.46
N HIS A 199 14.55 1.25 2.50
CA HIS A 199 15.96 1.39 2.89
C HIS A 199 16.36 0.62 4.15
N ILE A 200 15.41 -0.09 4.79
CA ILE A 200 15.70 -0.84 6.02
C ILE A 200 15.86 -2.33 5.76
#